data_c8663cc9be0fe5d861c2a9f3838e2e9a
#
_entry.id   c8663cc9be0fe5d861c2a9f3838e2e9a
#
_cell.length_a   1.000
_cell.length_b   1.000
_cell.length_c   1.000
_cell.angle_alpha   90.00
_cell.angle_beta   90.00
_cell.angle_gamma   90.00
#
_symmetry.space_group_name_H-M   'P 1'
#
loop_
_entity.id
_entity.type
_entity.pdbx_description
1 polymer ?
#
loop_
_entity_poly.entity_id
_entity_poly.type
_entity_poly.pdbx_seq_one_letter_code
_entity_poly.pdbx_strand_id
1 'polypeptide(L)'
;MAMKVEAVSAESIKPSSPTPSHHREFKFCLLDQLAPPFYVPAILFYSAPDDKAALDSASVSGNLKTSLSQALSLFYPLGGRVKGNAAIDCSDDGALYLEAKAHFELSEVLSNPDINQLQKFLPFSPYRVIPNIEEQVILGVQFTFFNCGGIAIGICISHKIADGASVSAFLAAWSEIAVNGVDGEANLKTPFLKASEIFPPKDINFQMPSGVISREKLLTKMFRFDGESLGRLRARFGSTAPTRVEAVTALIWKSAVEAAGKRPDWTKKYPPSSAVTHVVNIRSRIRPQPLPENALGNLWQSVVAPLIDTNKGVELQDFAGSLRKSIRAIDGEYLSVLQGERGLAKAYESLTAARKLAESSAGKMELYGFSSWVKFPFYEVDFGLGRPTWVCTTGLPIGNMVFLMGTRCGDGIEAWITLHENDMIEFERNDELLQFISLSL
;
A
#
# COMPACT_ATOMS: atom_id res chain seq x y z
N MET A 1 -4.58 -12.12 -25.41
CA MET A 1 -5.95 -11.54 -25.60
C MET A 1 -6.17 -10.46 -24.57
N ALA A 2 -6.97 -9.41 -24.89
CA ALA A 2 -7.32 -8.41 -23.87
C ALA A 2 -8.28 -9.07 -22.85
N MET A 3 -7.94 -9.04 -21.55
CA MET A 3 -8.79 -9.54 -20.47
C MET A 3 -10.11 -8.78 -20.46
N LYS A 4 -11.24 -9.43 -20.74
CA LYS A 4 -12.57 -8.81 -20.70
C LYS A 4 -13.18 -9.02 -19.31
N VAL A 5 -13.24 -7.95 -18.52
CA VAL A 5 -13.99 -7.87 -17.27
C VAL A 5 -15.20 -6.96 -17.52
N GLU A 6 -16.39 -7.44 -17.25
CA GLU A 6 -17.65 -6.77 -17.51
C GLU A 6 -18.38 -6.49 -16.19
N ALA A 7 -18.71 -5.22 -15.94
CA ALA A 7 -19.52 -4.84 -14.79
C ALA A 7 -20.96 -5.34 -15.00
N VAL A 8 -21.49 -6.00 -13.96
CA VAL A 8 -22.85 -6.60 -13.96
C VAL A 8 -23.80 -5.72 -13.17
N SER A 9 -23.39 -5.28 -11.98
CA SER A 9 -24.21 -4.42 -11.12
C SER A 9 -23.35 -3.45 -10.32
N ALA A 10 -23.99 -2.38 -9.84
CA ALA A 10 -23.39 -1.39 -8.94
C ALA A 10 -24.43 -0.95 -7.92
N GLU A 11 -24.05 -0.99 -6.65
CA GLU A 11 -24.92 -0.55 -5.55
C GLU A 11 -24.13 0.08 -4.41
N SER A 12 -24.80 0.78 -3.52
CA SER A 12 -24.23 1.33 -2.29
C SER A 12 -24.59 0.45 -1.11
N ILE A 13 -23.57 -0.10 -0.44
CA ILE A 13 -23.75 -0.89 0.78
C ILE A 13 -23.63 0.05 1.97
N LYS A 14 -24.73 0.19 2.72
CA LYS A 14 -24.80 1.02 3.93
C LYS A 14 -24.47 0.21 5.19
N PRO A 15 -24.07 0.86 6.30
CA PRO A 15 -23.95 0.19 7.60
C PRO A 15 -25.26 -0.54 7.97
N SER A 16 -25.14 -1.72 8.59
CA SER A 16 -26.28 -2.54 9.03
C SER A 16 -27.10 -1.87 10.16
N SER A 17 -26.50 -0.94 10.87
CA SER A 17 -27.11 -0.11 11.89
C SER A 17 -26.79 1.36 11.63
N PRO A 18 -27.72 2.29 11.85
CA PRO A 18 -27.47 3.72 11.69
C PRO A 18 -26.31 4.17 12.60
N THR A 19 -25.39 4.96 12.06
CA THR A 19 -24.30 5.56 12.85
C THR A 19 -24.89 6.45 13.94
N PRO A 20 -24.54 6.24 15.23
CA PRO A 20 -25.02 7.06 16.33
C PRO A 20 -24.71 8.55 16.14
N SER A 21 -25.57 9.44 16.66
CA SER A 21 -25.46 10.88 16.46
C SER A 21 -24.11 11.46 16.92
N HIS A 22 -23.53 10.91 17.98
CA HIS A 22 -22.21 11.33 18.49
C HIS A 22 -21.02 10.83 17.66
N HIS A 23 -21.25 9.98 16.66
CA HIS A 23 -20.28 9.47 15.70
C HIS A 23 -20.49 10.02 14.28
N ARG A 24 -21.44 10.95 14.09
CA ARG A 24 -21.74 11.56 12.78
C ARG A 24 -20.59 12.36 12.17
N GLU A 25 -19.60 12.73 12.96
CA GLU A 25 -18.39 13.38 12.48
C GLU A 25 -17.16 12.62 13.00
N PHE A 26 -16.37 12.05 12.06
CA PHE A 26 -15.09 11.44 12.36
C PHE A 26 -13.97 12.44 12.01
N LYS A 27 -13.25 12.92 13.02
CA LYS A 27 -12.17 13.89 12.85
C LYS A 27 -10.91 13.21 12.31
N PHE A 28 -10.33 13.76 11.25
CA PHE A 28 -9.01 13.37 10.81
C PHE A 28 -7.97 13.65 11.90
N CYS A 29 -6.99 12.79 12.02
CA CYS A 29 -5.78 13.15 12.73
C CYS A 29 -4.88 14.05 11.84
N LEU A 30 -3.89 14.71 12.43
CA LEU A 30 -2.93 15.55 11.70
C LEU A 30 -2.31 14.81 10.50
N LEU A 31 -2.01 13.53 10.64
CA LEU A 31 -1.35 12.74 9.60
C LEU A 31 -2.33 12.39 8.45
N ASP A 32 -3.61 12.20 8.74
CA ASP A 32 -4.66 12.03 7.73
C ASP A 32 -4.84 13.30 6.90
N GLN A 33 -4.77 14.47 7.54
CA GLN A 33 -4.86 15.75 6.85
C GLN A 33 -3.75 15.94 5.80
N LEU A 34 -2.58 15.34 6.05
CA LEU A 34 -1.40 15.39 5.17
C LEU A 34 -1.33 14.24 4.17
N ALA A 35 -2.25 13.28 4.23
CA ALA A 35 -2.30 12.16 3.31
C ALA A 35 -2.82 12.58 1.92
N PRO A 36 -2.36 11.93 0.85
CA PRO A 36 -2.77 12.26 -0.52
C PRO A 36 -4.23 11.86 -0.79
N PRO A 37 -4.96 12.59 -1.67
CA PRO A 37 -6.37 12.34 -1.96
C PRO A 37 -6.60 11.27 -3.03
N PHE A 38 -5.83 10.21 -3.06
CA PHE A 38 -6.05 9.04 -3.91
C PHE A 38 -6.41 7.82 -3.07
N TYR A 39 -6.53 6.65 -3.68
CA TYR A 39 -6.92 5.43 -2.99
C TYR A 39 -5.75 4.48 -2.80
N VAL A 40 -5.85 3.67 -1.75
CA VAL A 40 -4.99 2.51 -1.49
C VAL A 40 -5.68 1.28 -2.08
N PRO A 41 -5.18 0.72 -3.18
CA PRO A 41 -5.78 -0.46 -3.81
C PRO A 41 -5.18 -1.75 -3.27
N ALA A 42 -6.03 -2.78 -3.11
CA ALA A 42 -5.61 -4.17 -2.93
C ALA A 42 -6.54 -5.10 -3.69
N ILE A 43 -6.00 -6.19 -4.22
CA ILE A 43 -6.74 -7.22 -4.95
C ILE A 43 -6.38 -8.58 -4.36
N LEU A 44 -7.39 -9.34 -3.97
CA LEU A 44 -7.25 -10.69 -3.43
C LEU A 44 -7.87 -11.67 -4.42
N PHE A 45 -7.11 -12.65 -4.87
CA PHE A 45 -7.56 -13.71 -5.77
C PHE A 45 -7.74 -15.01 -5.00
N TYR A 46 -8.86 -15.69 -5.24
CA TYR A 46 -9.23 -16.96 -4.63
C TYR A 46 -9.48 -17.98 -5.72
N SER A 47 -8.78 -19.11 -5.67
CA SER A 47 -9.03 -20.23 -6.59
C SER A 47 -10.37 -20.89 -6.28
N ALA A 48 -11.00 -21.44 -7.29
CA ALA A 48 -12.17 -22.29 -7.07
C ALA A 48 -11.79 -23.48 -6.16
N PRO A 49 -12.70 -23.94 -5.28
CA PRO A 49 -12.50 -25.16 -4.51
C PRO A 49 -12.31 -26.37 -5.45
N ASP A 50 -11.51 -27.35 -5.01
CA ASP A 50 -11.29 -28.61 -5.75
C ASP A 50 -12.59 -29.44 -5.90
N ASP A 51 -13.49 -29.37 -4.92
CA ASP A 51 -14.81 -29.96 -5.01
C ASP A 51 -15.71 -29.15 -5.94
N LYS A 52 -16.12 -29.76 -7.03
CA LYS A 52 -16.93 -29.20 -8.12
C LYS A 52 -18.38 -28.81 -7.75
N ALA A 53 -18.74 -28.70 -6.47
CA ALA A 53 -19.91 -27.96 -6.08
C ALA A 53 -19.66 -26.49 -6.46
N ALA A 54 -20.14 -26.11 -7.63
CA ALA A 54 -19.93 -24.76 -8.17
C ALA A 54 -20.32 -23.76 -7.09
N LEU A 55 -19.36 -22.93 -6.64
CA LEU A 55 -19.65 -21.81 -5.78
C LEU A 55 -20.76 -21.00 -6.47
N ASP A 56 -21.91 -20.88 -5.82
CA ASP A 56 -22.95 -19.99 -6.29
C ASP A 56 -22.48 -18.54 -6.09
N SER A 57 -22.11 -17.91 -7.19
CA SER A 57 -21.59 -16.53 -7.16
C SER A 57 -22.57 -15.55 -6.51
N ALA A 58 -23.88 -15.79 -6.64
CA ALA A 58 -24.91 -14.93 -6.04
C ALA A 58 -24.92 -15.09 -4.51
N SER A 59 -24.79 -16.32 -4.01
CA SER A 59 -24.70 -16.60 -2.57
C SER A 59 -23.44 -16.00 -1.95
N VAL A 60 -22.27 -16.16 -2.62
CA VAL A 60 -21.01 -15.57 -2.16
C VAL A 60 -21.11 -14.04 -2.13
N SER A 61 -21.57 -13.42 -3.21
CA SER A 61 -21.75 -11.96 -3.26
C SER A 61 -22.76 -11.47 -2.21
N GLY A 62 -23.85 -12.20 -1.99
CA GLY A 62 -24.84 -11.91 -0.95
C GLY A 62 -24.24 -11.91 0.46
N ASN A 63 -23.40 -12.91 0.77
CA ASN A 63 -22.68 -12.97 2.04
C ASN A 63 -21.68 -11.80 2.18
N LEU A 64 -20.91 -11.50 1.12
CA LEU A 64 -19.97 -10.37 1.11
C LEU A 64 -20.68 -9.03 1.34
N LYS A 65 -21.84 -8.80 0.72
CA LYS A 65 -22.64 -7.57 0.92
C LYS A 65 -23.16 -7.47 2.34
N THR A 66 -23.72 -8.56 2.88
CA THR A 66 -24.25 -8.59 4.24
C THR A 66 -23.14 -8.34 5.28
N SER A 67 -22.04 -9.05 5.16
CA SER A 67 -20.89 -8.89 6.07
C SER A 67 -20.21 -7.53 5.91
N LEU A 68 -20.16 -6.96 4.68
CA LEU A 68 -19.67 -5.60 4.45
C LEU A 68 -20.53 -4.56 5.17
N SER A 69 -21.87 -4.70 5.08
CA SER A 69 -22.82 -3.85 5.79
C SER A 69 -22.58 -3.86 7.31
N GLN A 70 -22.31 -5.05 7.87
CA GLN A 70 -21.97 -5.23 9.28
C GLN A 70 -20.59 -4.63 9.62
N ALA A 71 -19.58 -4.87 8.78
CA ALA A 71 -18.24 -4.30 8.95
C ALA A 71 -18.25 -2.76 8.93
N LEU A 72 -19.10 -2.16 8.08
CA LEU A 72 -19.30 -0.72 8.02
C LEU A 72 -19.94 -0.13 9.29
N SER A 73 -20.69 -0.91 10.08
CA SER A 73 -21.17 -0.45 11.39
C SER A 73 -20.04 -0.32 12.42
N LEU A 74 -18.97 -1.11 12.29
CA LEU A 74 -17.77 -1.01 13.13
C LEU A 74 -16.79 0.04 12.60
N PHE A 75 -16.55 0.03 11.28
CA PHE A 75 -15.70 0.98 10.57
C PHE A 75 -16.56 2.10 9.95
N TYR A 76 -17.46 2.69 10.74
CA TYR A 76 -18.48 3.63 10.25
C TYR A 76 -17.92 4.79 9.39
N PRO A 77 -16.67 5.30 9.58
CA PRO A 77 -16.15 6.35 8.72
C PRO A 77 -15.98 5.91 7.26
N LEU A 78 -15.82 4.60 6.99
CA LEU A 78 -15.68 4.10 5.62
C LEU A 78 -16.99 4.16 4.82
N GLY A 79 -18.15 4.30 5.48
CA GLY A 79 -19.46 4.52 4.86
C GLY A 79 -19.83 5.99 4.66
N GLY A 80 -18.95 6.92 5.03
CA GLY A 80 -19.19 8.37 4.96
C GLY A 80 -18.64 9.05 3.70
N ARG A 81 -18.53 10.38 3.79
CA ARG A 81 -17.91 11.25 2.75
C ARG A 81 -16.93 12.21 3.40
N VAL A 82 -15.88 12.57 2.67
CA VAL A 82 -14.89 13.56 3.13
C VAL A 82 -15.57 14.92 3.30
N LYS A 83 -15.27 15.63 4.38
CA LYS A 83 -15.75 16.98 4.70
C LYS A 83 -14.55 17.91 4.83
N GLY A 84 -14.23 18.59 3.77
CA GLY A 84 -13.03 19.43 3.68
C GLY A 84 -11.74 18.63 3.92
N ASN A 85 -10.75 19.22 4.59
CA ASN A 85 -9.53 18.54 5.03
C ASN A 85 -9.52 18.27 6.56
N ALA A 86 -10.70 18.16 7.17
CA ALA A 86 -10.83 18.11 8.63
C ALA A 86 -11.47 16.83 9.15
N ALA A 87 -12.44 16.27 8.42
CA ALA A 87 -13.27 15.18 8.93
C ALA A 87 -13.89 14.32 7.82
N ILE A 88 -14.60 13.29 8.25
CA ILE A 88 -15.57 12.55 7.45
C ILE A 88 -16.96 12.80 8.04
N ASP A 89 -17.91 13.15 7.18
CA ASP A 89 -19.33 13.12 7.49
C ASP A 89 -19.81 11.68 7.39
N CYS A 90 -20.16 11.11 8.54
CA CYS A 90 -20.60 9.71 8.68
C CYS A 90 -22.13 9.62 8.57
N SER A 91 -22.66 10.12 7.44
CA SER A 91 -24.09 10.16 7.11
C SER A 91 -24.66 8.84 6.60
N ASP A 92 -23.89 7.77 6.60
CA ASP A 92 -24.26 6.43 6.12
C ASP A 92 -24.62 6.39 4.61
N ASP A 93 -23.86 7.15 3.81
CA ASP A 93 -23.99 7.14 2.34
C ASP A 93 -23.60 5.78 1.75
N GLY A 94 -22.76 5.06 2.46
CA GLY A 94 -22.33 3.71 2.13
C GLY A 94 -21.09 3.61 1.25
N ALA A 95 -20.62 2.37 1.11
CA ALA A 95 -19.50 1.99 0.25
C ALA A 95 -20.03 1.57 -1.13
N LEU A 96 -19.29 1.88 -2.19
CA LEU A 96 -19.60 1.38 -3.54
C LEU A 96 -19.28 -0.12 -3.60
N TYR A 97 -20.22 -0.92 -4.08
CA TYR A 97 -20.03 -2.33 -4.37
C TYR A 97 -20.36 -2.63 -5.82
N LEU A 98 -19.38 -3.16 -6.57
CA LEU A 98 -19.53 -3.58 -7.96
C LEU A 98 -19.48 -5.11 -8.04
N GLU A 99 -20.37 -5.68 -8.83
CA GLU A 99 -20.26 -7.06 -9.31
C GLU A 99 -19.76 -7.06 -10.74
N ALA A 100 -18.82 -7.92 -11.05
CA ALA A 100 -18.25 -8.05 -12.37
C ALA A 100 -18.06 -9.52 -12.75
N LYS A 101 -18.01 -9.79 -14.05
CA LYS A 101 -17.70 -11.10 -14.62
C LYS A 101 -16.44 -11.02 -15.47
N ALA A 102 -15.48 -11.90 -15.18
CA ALA A 102 -14.31 -12.13 -16.02
C ALA A 102 -14.63 -13.25 -17.03
N HIS A 103 -14.50 -12.96 -18.34
CA HIS A 103 -14.80 -13.90 -19.43
C HIS A 103 -13.58 -14.76 -19.79
N PHE A 104 -12.78 -15.11 -18.80
CA PHE A 104 -11.55 -15.93 -18.90
C PHE A 104 -11.30 -16.66 -17.57
N GLU A 105 -10.26 -17.49 -17.54
CA GLU A 105 -9.91 -18.30 -16.38
C GLU A 105 -8.98 -17.52 -15.42
N LEU A 106 -9.09 -17.75 -14.11
CA LEU A 106 -8.19 -17.14 -13.12
C LEU A 106 -6.72 -17.52 -13.37
N SER A 107 -6.46 -18.74 -13.85
CA SER A 107 -5.11 -19.21 -14.20
C SER A 107 -4.41 -18.33 -15.22
N GLU A 108 -5.14 -17.67 -16.13
CA GLU A 108 -4.57 -16.73 -17.10
C GLU A 108 -3.99 -15.48 -16.43
N VAL A 109 -4.59 -15.05 -15.30
CA VAL A 109 -4.05 -13.95 -14.47
C VAL A 109 -2.84 -14.41 -13.68
N LEU A 110 -2.93 -15.58 -13.04
CA LEU A 110 -1.91 -16.07 -12.11
C LEU A 110 -0.62 -16.53 -12.81
N SER A 111 -0.72 -17.14 -14.00
CA SER A 111 0.44 -17.68 -14.71
C SER A 111 1.35 -16.61 -15.32
N ASN A 112 0.80 -15.47 -15.71
CA ASN A 112 1.57 -14.35 -16.29
C ASN A 112 0.85 -13.02 -16.06
N PRO A 113 0.94 -12.44 -14.87
CA PRO A 113 0.20 -11.25 -14.52
C PRO A 113 0.60 -10.04 -15.38
N ASP A 114 -0.35 -9.52 -16.16
CA ASP A 114 -0.20 -8.21 -16.79
C ASP A 114 -0.63 -7.12 -15.80
N ILE A 115 0.35 -6.45 -15.20
CA ILE A 115 0.14 -5.42 -14.18
C ILE A 115 -0.80 -4.31 -14.66
N ASN A 116 -0.77 -3.98 -15.96
CA ASN A 116 -1.63 -2.94 -16.54
C ASN A 116 -3.11 -3.37 -16.60
N GLN A 117 -3.38 -4.67 -16.57
CA GLN A 117 -4.74 -5.22 -16.59
C GLN A 117 -5.33 -5.38 -15.18
N LEU A 118 -4.51 -5.43 -14.13
CA LEU A 118 -4.96 -5.67 -12.76
C LEU A 118 -5.97 -4.63 -12.27
N GLN A 119 -5.87 -3.38 -12.73
CA GLN A 119 -6.84 -2.36 -12.37
C GLN A 119 -8.29 -2.67 -12.80
N LYS A 120 -8.51 -3.63 -13.71
CA LYS A 120 -9.85 -4.10 -14.11
C LYS A 120 -10.58 -4.85 -13.00
N PHE A 121 -9.85 -5.32 -11.98
CA PHE A 121 -10.41 -5.96 -10.80
C PHE A 121 -10.68 -4.98 -9.66
N LEU A 122 -10.54 -3.67 -9.91
CA LEU A 122 -10.83 -2.61 -8.95
C LEU A 122 -12.11 -1.85 -9.32
N PRO A 123 -12.88 -1.36 -8.33
CA PRO A 123 -14.14 -0.67 -8.58
C PRO A 123 -14.00 0.63 -9.39
N PHE A 124 -12.82 1.21 -9.37
CA PHE A 124 -12.43 2.40 -10.15
C PHE A 124 -10.91 2.57 -10.15
N SER A 125 -10.40 3.46 -11.01
CA SER A 125 -8.98 3.81 -11.01
C SER A 125 -8.57 4.44 -9.68
N PRO A 126 -7.60 3.87 -8.94
CA PRO A 126 -7.22 4.36 -7.61
C PRO A 126 -6.52 5.72 -7.62
N TYR A 127 -5.93 6.10 -8.76
CA TYR A 127 -5.15 7.33 -8.90
C TYR A 127 -5.87 8.39 -9.75
N ARG A 128 -7.19 8.26 -9.89
CA ARG A 128 -7.98 9.27 -10.59
C ARG A 128 -7.95 10.59 -9.83
N VAL A 129 -7.87 11.69 -10.55
CA VAL A 129 -8.05 13.02 -9.97
C VAL A 129 -9.53 13.22 -9.65
N ILE A 130 -9.83 13.57 -8.42
CA ILE A 130 -11.19 13.88 -7.95
C ILE A 130 -11.23 15.40 -7.76
N PRO A 131 -11.97 16.13 -8.61
CA PRO A 131 -12.00 17.60 -8.54
C PRO A 131 -12.57 18.12 -7.21
N ASN A 132 -13.59 17.46 -6.69
CA ASN A 132 -14.19 17.75 -5.40
C ASN A 132 -13.99 16.57 -4.46
N ILE A 133 -13.15 16.74 -3.44
CA ILE A 133 -12.83 15.68 -2.48
C ILE A 133 -14.07 15.23 -1.68
N GLU A 134 -15.06 16.10 -1.50
CA GLU A 134 -16.30 15.80 -0.76
C GLU A 134 -17.23 14.81 -1.50
N GLU A 135 -17.03 14.66 -2.81
CA GLU A 135 -17.72 13.65 -3.63
C GLU A 135 -17.00 12.29 -3.60
N GLN A 136 -15.85 12.22 -2.91
CA GLN A 136 -15.07 11.00 -2.84
C GLN A 136 -15.81 9.91 -2.05
N VAL A 137 -16.13 8.78 -2.74
CA VAL A 137 -16.52 7.54 -2.06
C VAL A 137 -15.31 7.04 -1.28
N ILE A 138 -15.45 6.83 0.03
CA ILE A 138 -14.34 6.44 0.91
C ILE A 138 -13.87 5.01 0.63
N LEU A 139 -14.82 4.09 0.43
CA LEU A 139 -14.58 2.67 0.18
C LEU A 139 -15.30 2.22 -1.09
N GLY A 140 -14.57 1.62 -2.00
CA GLY A 140 -15.10 0.87 -3.12
C GLY A 140 -14.64 -0.58 -3.07
N VAL A 141 -15.54 -1.50 -3.39
CA VAL A 141 -15.30 -2.95 -3.49
C VAL A 141 -15.73 -3.42 -4.87
N GLN A 142 -14.96 -4.30 -5.49
CA GLN A 142 -15.39 -5.02 -6.69
C GLN A 142 -15.25 -6.53 -6.46
N PHE A 143 -16.36 -7.23 -6.55
CA PHE A 143 -16.42 -8.68 -6.63
C PHE A 143 -16.40 -9.11 -8.10
N THR A 144 -15.40 -9.90 -8.49
CA THR A 144 -15.29 -10.40 -9.87
C THR A 144 -15.30 -11.92 -9.86
N PHE A 145 -16.22 -12.52 -10.61
CA PHE A 145 -16.37 -13.95 -10.77
C PHE A 145 -15.79 -14.42 -12.10
N PHE A 146 -14.90 -15.42 -12.06
CA PHE A 146 -14.24 -16.00 -13.25
C PHE A 146 -15.01 -17.19 -13.82
N ASN A 147 -14.79 -17.50 -15.09
CA ASN A 147 -15.44 -18.67 -15.75
C ASN A 147 -15.14 -20.00 -15.05
N CYS A 148 -13.96 -20.14 -14.43
CA CYS A 148 -13.56 -21.34 -13.68
C CYS A 148 -14.16 -21.42 -12.26
N GLY A 149 -14.96 -20.46 -11.83
CA GLY A 149 -15.43 -20.37 -10.44
C GLY A 149 -14.44 -19.70 -9.48
N GLY A 150 -13.27 -19.27 -9.94
CA GLY A 150 -12.38 -18.42 -9.17
C GLY A 150 -12.98 -17.03 -8.92
N ILE A 151 -12.47 -16.30 -7.91
CA ILE A 151 -12.99 -15.02 -7.47
C ILE A 151 -11.84 -14.03 -7.32
N ALA A 152 -12.09 -12.76 -7.67
CA ALA A 152 -11.26 -11.64 -7.23
C ALA A 152 -12.10 -10.66 -6.39
N ILE A 153 -11.53 -10.21 -5.27
CA ILE A 153 -12.08 -9.15 -4.43
C ILE A 153 -11.09 -7.99 -4.51
N GLY A 154 -11.47 -6.93 -5.22
CA GLY A 154 -10.70 -5.72 -5.34
C GLY A 154 -11.26 -4.63 -4.45
N ILE A 155 -10.40 -3.91 -3.74
CA ILE A 155 -10.81 -2.80 -2.89
C ILE A 155 -10.00 -1.54 -3.20
N CYS A 156 -10.65 -0.40 -3.02
CA CYS A 156 -10.05 0.93 -3.02
C CYS A 156 -10.52 1.67 -1.79
N ILE A 157 -9.63 1.95 -0.83
CA ILE A 157 -9.94 2.76 0.35
C ILE A 157 -9.24 4.12 0.21
N SER A 158 -9.94 5.23 0.49
CA SER A 158 -9.36 6.56 0.43
C SER A 158 -8.14 6.68 1.34
N HIS A 159 -7.01 7.10 0.76
CA HIS A 159 -5.80 7.33 1.54
C HIS A 159 -5.93 8.50 2.53
N LYS A 160 -7.01 9.31 2.43
CA LYS A 160 -7.34 10.34 3.42
C LYS A 160 -7.66 9.77 4.80
N ILE A 161 -7.98 8.48 4.92
CA ILE A 161 -8.33 7.85 6.20
C ILE A 161 -7.58 6.54 6.46
N ALA A 162 -6.99 5.93 5.45
CA ALA A 162 -6.42 4.59 5.57
C ALA A 162 -5.04 4.49 4.95
N ASP A 163 -4.07 3.97 5.69
CA ASP A 163 -2.81 3.45 5.21
C ASP A 163 -2.91 1.92 4.96
N GLY A 164 -1.83 1.29 4.51
CA GLY A 164 -1.81 -0.15 4.25
C GLY A 164 -2.14 -1.02 5.48
N ALA A 165 -1.79 -0.57 6.69
CA ALA A 165 -2.15 -1.27 7.92
C ALA A 165 -3.65 -1.17 8.20
N SER A 166 -4.25 0.00 7.97
CA SER A 166 -5.70 0.22 8.09
C SER A 166 -6.48 -0.63 7.09
N VAL A 167 -6.00 -0.72 5.83
CA VAL A 167 -6.59 -1.60 4.80
C VAL A 167 -6.55 -3.05 5.24
N SER A 168 -5.40 -3.52 5.74
CA SER A 168 -5.25 -4.88 6.25
C SER A 168 -6.16 -5.17 7.44
N ALA A 169 -6.27 -4.23 8.38
CA ALA A 169 -7.14 -4.36 9.55
C ALA A 169 -8.63 -4.42 9.17
N PHE A 170 -9.06 -3.59 8.21
CA PHE A 170 -10.43 -3.62 7.71
C PHE A 170 -10.75 -4.96 7.02
N LEU A 171 -9.87 -5.44 6.13
CA LEU A 171 -10.06 -6.72 5.45
C LEU A 171 -10.12 -7.90 6.43
N ALA A 172 -9.26 -7.91 7.44
CA ALA A 172 -9.27 -8.94 8.46
C ALA A 172 -10.58 -8.95 9.26
N ALA A 173 -11.09 -7.77 9.64
CA ALA A 173 -12.37 -7.66 10.35
C ALA A 173 -13.56 -8.04 9.46
N TRP A 174 -13.58 -7.57 8.21
CA TRP A 174 -14.64 -7.91 7.27
C TRP A 174 -14.68 -9.41 6.96
N SER A 175 -13.54 -10.05 6.74
CA SER A 175 -13.50 -11.50 6.50
C SER A 175 -13.90 -12.30 7.72
N GLU A 176 -13.53 -11.88 8.93
CA GLU A 176 -13.97 -12.52 10.18
C GLU A 176 -15.51 -12.47 10.31
N ILE A 177 -16.11 -11.31 10.02
CA ILE A 177 -17.57 -11.14 10.02
C ILE A 177 -18.24 -12.01 8.95
N ALA A 178 -17.63 -12.14 7.77
CA ALA A 178 -18.19 -12.94 6.69
C ALA A 178 -18.28 -14.44 7.02
N VAL A 179 -17.36 -14.94 7.85
CA VAL A 179 -17.32 -16.35 8.26
C VAL A 179 -18.12 -16.60 9.54
N ASN A 180 -17.97 -15.75 10.56
CA ASN A 180 -18.43 -16.02 11.90
C ASN A 180 -19.60 -15.11 12.35
N GLY A 181 -19.96 -14.11 11.53
CA GLY A 181 -20.91 -13.07 11.91
C GLY A 181 -20.33 -12.07 12.93
N VAL A 182 -21.13 -11.07 13.30
CA VAL A 182 -20.72 -10.03 14.28
C VAL A 182 -20.65 -10.58 15.69
N ASP A 183 -21.45 -11.60 15.98
CA ASP A 183 -21.55 -12.23 17.30
C ASP A 183 -20.56 -13.39 17.49
N GLY A 184 -19.76 -13.69 16.47
CA GLY A 184 -18.66 -14.65 16.52
C GLY A 184 -17.50 -14.11 17.36
N GLU A 185 -17.67 -14.08 18.66
CA GLU A 185 -16.93 -13.27 19.65
C GLU A 185 -15.40 -13.49 19.73
N ALA A 186 -14.85 -14.57 19.17
CA ALA A 186 -13.49 -14.99 19.56
C ALA A 186 -12.36 -14.15 18.93
N ASN A 187 -12.52 -13.59 17.71
CA ASN A 187 -11.41 -12.98 16.94
C ASN A 187 -11.69 -11.59 16.39
N LEU A 188 -12.91 -11.08 16.45
CA LEU A 188 -13.28 -9.77 15.90
C LEU A 188 -12.64 -8.63 16.71
N LYS A 189 -11.65 -7.98 16.10
CA LYS A 189 -10.98 -6.83 16.73
C LYS A 189 -11.68 -5.53 16.32
N THR A 190 -12.37 -4.92 17.28
CA THR A 190 -12.96 -3.59 17.11
C THR A 190 -11.88 -2.57 16.71
N PRO A 191 -12.07 -1.76 15.66
CA PRO A 191 -11.09 -0.78 15.23
C PRO A 191 -10.82 0.28 16.31
N PHE A 192 -9.55 0.70 16.42
CA PHE A 192 -9.21 1.86 17.23
C PHE A 192 -9.40 3.12 16.38
N LEU A 193 -10.37 3.96 16.73
CA LEU A 193 -10.82 5.12 15.92
C LEU A 193 -10.42 6.48 16.54
N LYS A 194 -9.42 6.51 17.43
CA LYS A 194 -9.05 7.69 18.22
C LYS A 194 -7.67 8.28 17.85
N ALA A 195 -7.24 8.12 16.60
CA ALA A 195 -5.96 8.66 16.16
C ALA A 195 -5.87 10.20 16.29
N SER A 196 -7.01 10.90 16.15
CA SER A 196 -7.09 12.35 16.32
C SER A 196 -6.90 12.84 17.77
N GLU A 197 -7.09 11.99 18.77
CA GLU A 197 -6.76 12.30 20.17
C GLU A 197 -5.24 12.28 20.42
N ILE A 198 -4.50 11.50 19.61
CA ILE A 198 -3.05 11.30 19.73
C ILE A 198 -2.27 12.27 18.85
N PHE A 199 -2.79 12.54 17.66
CA PHE A 199 -2.28 13.51 16.70
C PHE A 199 -3.37 14.52 16.37
N PRO A 200 -3.62 15.53 17.24
CA PRO A 200 -4.73 16.46 17.06
C PRO A 200 -4.69 17.17 15.69
N PRO A 201 -5.84 17.30 15.02
CA PRO A 201 -5.91 18.02 13.76
C PRO A 201 -5.47 19.48 13.92
N LYS A 202 -5.03 20.06 12.80
CA LYS A 202 -4.63 21.46 12.72
C LYS A 202 -5.44 22.18 11.64
N ASP A 203 -5.54 23.47 11.73
CA ASP A 203 -6.13 24.28 10.66
C ASP A 203 -5.10 24.42 9.52
N ILE A 204 -5.19 23.48 8.57
CA ILE A 204 -4.26 23.40 7.42
C ILE A 204 -5.03 23.18 6.12
N ASN A 205 -4.63 23.90 5.09
CA ASN A 205 -5.05 23.64 3.72
C ASN A 205 -3.94 22.88 3.01
N PHE A 206 -3.96 21.54 3.10
CA PHE A 206 -2.98 20.71 2.43
C PHE A 206 -3.43 20.41 1.01
N GLN A 207 -2.55 20.73 0.06
CA GLN A 207 -2.69 20.34 -1.33
C GLN A 207 -1.51 19.45 -1.71
N MET A 208 -1.81 18.35 -2.39
CA MET A 208 -0.75 17.49 -2.92
C MET A 208 0.12 18.29 -3.90
N PRO A 209 1.46 18.24 -3.78
CA PRO A 209 2.34 18.92 -4.72
C PRO A 209 2.06 18.50 -6.16
N SER A 210 2.11 19.45 -7.10
CA SER A 210 2.03 19.15 -8.53
C SER A 210 3.20 18.29 -8.97
N GLY A 211 2.98 17.39 -9.94
CA GLY A 211 4.03 16.53 -10.50
C GLY A 211 4.31 15.23 -9.74
N VAL A 212 3.60 14.94 -8.64
CA VAL A 212 3.68 13.64 -7.97
C VAL A 212 3.19 12.52 -8.90
N ILE A 213 2.10 12.75 -9.62
CA ILE A 213 1.65 11.85 -10.68
C ILE A 213 2.42 12.17 -11.94
N SER A 214 3.24 11.23 -12.40
CA SER A 214 4.07 11.40 -13.59
C SER A 214 3.23 11.36 -14.87
N ARG A 215 3.63 12.19 -15.85
CA ARG A 215 3.15 12.13 -17.23
C ARG A 215 4.09 11.36 -18.15
N GLU A 216 5.21 10.90 -17.64
CA GLU A 216 6.22 10.19 -18.39
C GLU A 216 5.85 8.71 -18.54
N LYS A 217 6.50 8.04 -19.49
CA LYS A 217 6.28 6.62 -19.75
C LYS A 217 6.93 5.78 -18.66
N LEU A 218 6.12 5.29 -17.74
CA LEU A 218 6.52 4.45 -16.63
C LEU A 218 6.18 2.99 -16.92
N LEU A 219 7.05 2.08 -16.48
CA LEU A 219 6.80 0.65 -16.44
C LEU A 219 6.82 0.17 -15.00
N THR A 220 5.78 -0.57 -14.62
CA THR A 220 5.78 -1.31 -13.37
C THR A 220 6.01 -2.78 -13.67
N LYS A 221 6.97 -3.41 -12.99
CA LYS A 221 7.22 -4.85 -13.04
C LYS A 221 7.28 -5.42 -11.63
N MET A 222 6.92 -6.70 -11.51
CA MET A 222 7.01 -7.45 -10.27
C MET A 222 8.23 -8.37 -10.31
N PHE A 223 9.02 -8.32 -9.23
CA PHE A 223 10.19 -9.17 -9.01
C PHE A 223 9.99 -9.96 -7.73
N ARG A 224 10.17 -11.27 -7.79
CA ARG A 224 9.98 -12.14 -6.63
C ARG A 224 11.32 -12.54 -6.03
N PHE A 225 11.42 -12.40 -4.72
CA PHE A 225 12.51 -12.89 -3.88
C PHE A 225 11.95 -13.99 -2.99
N ASP A 226 12.27 -15.25 -3.27
CA ASP A 226 11.87 -16.37 -2.42
C ASP A 226 12.68 -16.41 -1.11
N GLY A 227 12.26 -17.28 -0.18
CA GLY A 227 12.89 -17.38 1.15
C GLY A 227 14.38 -17.76 1.09
N GLU A 228 14.76 -18.65 0.14
CA GLU A 228 16.16 -19.08 -0.05
C GLU A 228 17.01 -17.92 -0.58
N SER A 229 16.55 -17.24 -1.61
CA SER A 229 17.21 -16.05 -2.18
C SER A 229 17.39 -14.94 -1.16
N LEU A 230 16.38 -14.70 -0.32
CA LEU A 230 16.47 -13.75 0.80
C LEU A 230 17.49 -14.19 1.85
N GLY A 231 17.60 -15.48 2.10
CA GLY A 231 18.64 -16.05 2.98
C GLY A 231 20.04 -15.78 2.43
N ARG A 232 20.27 -16.10 1.15
CA ARG A 232 21.54 -15.82 0.46
C ARG A 232 21.88 -14.34 0.41
N LEU A 233 20.89 -13.48 0.09
CA LEU A 233 21.08 -12.03 0.07
C LEU A 233 21.50 -11.50 1.45
N ARG A 234 20.83 -11.92 2.52
CA ARG A 234 21.15 -11.49 3.88
C ARG A 234 22.50 -11.98 4.35
N ALA A 235 22.94 -13.16 3.91
CA ALA A 235 24.25 -13.70 4.25
C ALA A 235 25.41 -12.82 3.73
N ARG A 236 25.21 -12.06 2.63
CA ARG A 236 26.22 -11.11 2.10
C ARG A 236 26.55 -9.96 3.07
N PHE A 237 25.71 -9.70 4.06
CA PHE A 237 25.92 -8.63 5.05
C PHE A 237 26.70 -9.11 6.30
N GLY A 238 27.09 -10.38 6.37
CA GLY A 238 27.84 -10.94 7.49
C GLY A 238 27.11 -10.81 8.83
N SER A 239 27.83 -10.47 9.89
CA SER A 239 27.30 -10.36 11.25
C SER A 239 26.29 -9.22 11.47
N THR A 240 26.25 -8.26 10.56
CA THR A 240 25.32 -7.11 10.64
C THR A 240 24.08 -7.29 9.76
N ALA A 241 23.70 -8.53 9.49
CA ALA A 241 22.60 -8.87 8.59
C ALA A 241 21.35 -7.98 8.80
N PRO A 242 20.85 -7.32 7.75
CA PRO A 242 19.65 -6.51 7.80
C PRO A 242 18.39 -7.37 7.89
N THR A 243 17.24 -6.74 8.18
CA THR A 243 15.94 -7.38 7.98
C THR A 243 15.75 -7.72 6.50
N ARG A 244 14.83 -8.63 6.17
CA ARG A 244 14.50 -8.98 4.77
C ARG A 244 14.16 -7.73 3.95
N VAL A 245 13.34 -6.83 4.50
CA VAL A 245 12.94 -5.57 3.85
C VAL A 245 14.13 -4.66 3.61
N GLU A 246 15.00 -4.45 4.62
CA GLU A 246 16.20 -3.62 4.46
C GLU A 246 17.16 -4.19 3.40
N ALA A 247 17.33 -5.52 3.35
CA ALA A 247 18.19 -6.17 2.38
C ALA A 247 17.68 -6.01 0.93
N VAL A 248 16.38 -6.28 0.73
CA VAL A 248 15.75 -6.12 -0.60
C VAL A 248 15.73 -4.65 -1.03
N THR A 249 15.39 -3.74 -0.11
CA THR A 249 15.43 -2.30 -0.40
C THR A 249 16.85 -1.85 -0.83
N ALA A 250 17.88 -2.31 -0.12
CA ALA A 250 19.27 -1.96 -0.45
C ALA A 250 19.69 -2.49 -1.84
N LEU A 251 19.33 -3.74 -2.16
CA LEU A 251 19.64 -4.34 -3.45
C LEU A 251 18.91 -3.63 -4.58
N ILE A 252 17.60 -3.40 -4.46
CA ILE A 252 16.81 -2.69 -5.48
C ILE A 252 17.34 -1.25 -5.65
N TRP A 253 17.63 -0.55 -4.56
CA TRP A 253 18.16 0.81 -4.61
C TRP A 253 19.51 0.86 -5.35
N LYS A 254 20.45 -0.03 -4.99
CA LYS A 254 21.75 -0.13 -5.68
C LYS A 254 21.56 -0.40 -7.18
N SER A 255 20.77 -1.42 -7.53
CA SER A 255 20.52 -1.79 -8.93
C SER A 255 19.82 -0.68 -9.72
N ALA A 256 18.90 0.08 -9.11
CA ALA A 256 18.22 1.20 -9.76
C ALA A 256 19.17 2.39 -10.02
N VAL A 257 20.08 2.69 -9.08
CA VAL A 257 21.12 3.70 -9.26
C VAL A 257 22.08 3.31 -10.40
N GLU A 258 22.48 2.05 -10.45
CA GLU A 258 23.35 1.53 -11.52
C GLU A 258 22.66 1.58 -12.89
N ALA A 259 21.36 1.28 -12.95
CA ALA A 259 20.56 1.40 -14.17
C ALA A 259 20.47 2.87 -14.65
N ALA A 260 20.13 3.78 -13.74
CA ALA A 260 20.11 5.22 -14.04
C ALA A 260 21.45 5.76 -14.50
N GLY A 261 22.54 5.23 -13.96
CA GLY A 261 23.93 5.58 -14.34
C GLY A 261 24.29 5.25 -15.79
N LYS A 262 23.51 4.41 -16.48
CA LYS A 262 23.70 4.07 -17.89
C LYS A 262 22.99 5.02 -18.85
N ARG A 263 22.22 5.99 -18.36
CA ARG A 263 21.59 7.01 -19.21
C ARG A 263 22.64 7.85 -19.95
N PRO A 264 22.44 8.18 -21.23
CA PRO A 264 23.42 8.95 -22.02
C PRO A 264 23.71 10.36 -21.48
N ASP A 265 22.70 10.96 -20.86
CA ASP A 265 22.72 12.30 -20.25
C ASP A 265 23.22 12.30 -18.79
N TRP A 266 23.46 11.10 -18.21
CA TRP A 266 24.06 10.95 -16.88
C TRP A 266 25.47 11.56 -16.90
N THR A 267 25.54 12.81 -16.49
CA THR A 267 26.73 13.61 -16.73
C THR A 267 27.91 13.18 -15.85
N LYS A 268 29.03 12.88 -16.47
CA LYS A 268 30.36 12.69 -15.84
C LYS A 268 30.81 13.88 -14.98
N LYS A 269 30.04 14.96 -14.93
CA LYS A 269 30.43 16.25 -14.34
C LYS A 269 30.14 16.35 -12.83
N TYR A 270 29.29 15.45 -12.28
CA TYR A 270 28.96 15.45 -10.86
C TYR A 270 28.79 14.01 -10.37
N PRO A 271 29.33 13.66 -9.19
CA PRO A 271 29.11 12.34 -8.63
C PRO A 271 27.62 12.09 -8.49
N PRO A 272 27.11 10.97 -8.97
CA PRO A 272 25.72 10.61 -8.79
C PRO A 272 25.44 10.46 -7.29
N SER A 273 24.49 11.24 -6.80
CA SER A 273 23.96 11.06 -5.47
C SER A 273 22.54 10.50 -5.56
N SER A 274 22.17 9.69 -4.61
CA SER A 274 20.81 9.13 -4.53
C SER A 274 20.30 9.14 -3.10
N ALA A 275 18.98 9.07 -2.97
CA ALA A 275 18.34 8.88 -1.67
C ALA A 275 17.10 8.00 -1.82
N VAL A 276 16.78 7.32 -0.74
CA VAL A 276 15.55 6.57 -0.62
C VAL A 276 14.63 7.25 0.38
N THR A 277 13.37 7.41 0.03
CA THR A 277 12.32 7.62 1.00
C THR A 277 11.73 6.26 1.38
N HIS A 278 11.55 6.01 2.67
CA HIS A 278 10.94 4.77 3.15
C HIS A 278 9.84 5.07 4.15
N VAL A 279 8.67 4.47 3.94
CA VAL A 279 7.52 4.59 4.85
C VAL A 279 7.72 3.71 6.07
N VAL A 280 7.53 4.28 7.26
CA VAL A 280 7.68 3.60 8.56
C VAL A 280 6.35 3.65 9.30
N ASN A 281 5.73 2.48 9.54
CA ASN A 281 4.56 2.36 10.41
C ASN A 281 4.97 2.74 11.85
N ILE A 282 4.26 3.71 12.43
CA ILE A 282 4.60 4.24 13.76
C ILE A 282 3.76 3.65 14.91
N ARG A 283 2.73 2.83 14.63
CA ARG A 283 1.80 2.32 15.66
C ARG A 283 2.54 1.68 16.84
N SER A 284 3.42 0.74 16.57
CA SER A 284 4.21 0.03 17.60
C SER A 284 5.26 0.89 18.30
N ARG A 285 5.56 2.08 17.78
CA ARG A 285 6.61 2.99 18.28
C ARG A 285 6.07 4.08 19.20
N ILE A 286 4.76 4.33 19.19
CA ILE A 286 4.10 5.35 20.02
C ILE A 286 4.27 5.00 21.50
N ARG A 287 4.48 6.03 22.33
CA ARG A 287 4.67 5.91 23.80
C ARG A 287 3.73 6.90 24.50
N PRO A 288 3.35 6.65 25.76
CA PRO A 288 3.78 5.53 26.63
C PRO A 288 3.21 4.17 26.22
N GLN A 289 2.08 4.11 25.51
CA GLN A 289 1.44 2.88 25.08
C GLN A 289 1.39 2.79 23.56
N PRO A 290 1.91 1.71 22.94
CA PRO A 290 1.78 1.46 21.51
C PRO A 290 0.31 1.45 21.08
N LEU A 291 0.04 1.95 19.87
CA LEU A 291 -1.26 1.80 19.26
C LEU A 291 -1.44 0.37 18.74
N PRO A 292 -2.67 -0.16 18.81
CA PRO A 292 -2.95 -1.46 18.22
C PRO A 292 -2.80 -1.43 16.70
N GLU A 293 -2.49 -2.57 16.11
CA GLU A 293 -2.31 -2.69 14.66
C GLU A 293 -3.60 -2.37 13.87
N ASN A 294 -4.77 -2.53 14.49
CA ASN A 294 -6.08 -2.17 13.93
C ASN A 294 -6.49 -0.71 14.18
N ALA A 295 -5.55 0.16 14.55
CA ALA A 295 -5.82 1.60 14.60
C ALA A 295 -6.02 2.14 13.17
N LEU A 296 -7.18 2.77 12.92
CA LEU A 296 -7.52 3.39 11.65
C LEU A 296 -6.84 4.76 11.53
N GLY A 297 -6.29 5.06 10.37
CA GLY A 297 -5.65 6.33 10.06
C GLY A 297 -4.31 6.17 9.33
N ASN A 298 -3.73 7.28 8.93
CA ASN A 298 -2.41 7.36 8.28
C ASN A 298 -1.29 7.41 9.33
N LEU A 299 -1.06 6.32 10.03
CA LEU A 299 -0.13 6.25 11.15
C LEU A 299 1.27 5.81 10.69
N TRP A 300 1.85 6.63 9.83
CA TRP A 300 3.19 6.43 9.27
C TRP A 300 3.98 7.74 9.18
N GLN A 301 5.29 7.60 9.09
CA GLN A 301 6.21 8.69 8.77
C GLN A 301 7.17 8.27 7.65
N SER A 302 7.56 9.23 6.81
CA SER A 302 8.58 9.02 5.81
C SER A 302 9.95 9.35 6.37
N VAL A 303 10.93 8.49 6.14
CA VAL A 303 12.34 8.80 6.38
C VAL A 303 13.06 8.99 5.05
N VAL A 304 14.15 9.75 5.07
CA VAL A 304 15.05 9.90 3.93
C VAL A 304 16.39 9.30 4.31
N ALA A 305 16.83 8.31 3.54
CA ALA A 305 18.15 7.71 3.64
C ALA A 305 19.02 8.21 2.48
N PRO A 306 19.93 9.15 2.72
CA PRO A 306 20.81 9.67 1.67
C PRO A 306 21.99 8.75 1.43
N LEU A 307 22.40 8.65 0.17
CA LEU A 307 23.68 8.11 -0.26
C LEU A 307 24.35 9.15 -1.15
N ILE A 308 25.44 9.72 -0.64
CA ILE A 308 26.19 10.78 -1.32
C ILE A 308 27.44 10.16 -1.92
N ASP A 309 27.69 10.42 -3.21
CA ASP A 309 28.88 9.99 -3.94
C ASP A 309 28.97 8.47 -4.17
N THR A 310 28.15 7.98 -5.10
CA THR A 310 28.15 6.57 -5.53
C THR A 310 29.39 6.17 -6.38
N ASN A 311 30.28 7.14 -6.73
CA ASN A 311 31.50 6.85 -7.50
C ASN A 311 32.64 6.24 -6.67
N LYS A 312 32.50 6.19 -5.34
CA LYS A 312 33.59 5.74 -4.44
C LYS A 312 33.54 4.25 -4.09
N GLY A 313 33.00 3.42 -4.97
CA GLY A 313 32.92 1.98 -4.71
C GLY A 313 31.98 1.65 -3.55
N VAL A 314 30.77 2.23 -3.58
CA VAL A 314 29.74 2.02 -2.55
C VAL A 314 29.23 0.59 -2.61
N GLU A 315 29.32 -0.10 -1.48
CA GLU A 315 28.93 -1.49 -1.35
C GLU A 315 27.48 -1.62 -0.86
N LEU A 316 26.88 -2.80 -1.03
CA LEU A 316 25.51 -3.09 -0.61
C LEU A 316 25.24 -2.77 0.88
N GLN A 317 26.28 -2.92 1.73
CA GLN A 317 26.25 -2.61 3.15
C GLN A 317 26.00 -1.13 3.44
N ASP A 318 26.48 -0.23 2.59
CA ASP A 318 26.33 1.21 2.77
C ASP A 318 24.89 1.64 2.54
N PHE A 319 24.23 1.06 1.53
CA PHE A 319 22.80 1.26 1.24
C PHE A 319 21.95 0.80 2.42
N ALA A 320 22.16 -0.42 2.91
CA ALA A 320 21.41 -0.96 4.05
C ALA A 320 21.71 -0.18 5.35
N GLY A 321 22.95 0.23 5.55
CA GLY A 321 23.38 1.01 6.73
C GLY A 321 22.71 2.38 6.79
N SER A 322 22.68 3.11 5.68
CA SER A 322 22.00 4.41 5.56
C SER A 322 20.51 4.27 5.82
N LEU A 323 19.84 3.29 5.19
CA LEU A 323 18.43 3.01 5.39
C LEU A 323 18.11 2.69 6.86
N ARG A 324 18.87 1.78 7.47
CA ARG A 324 18.68 1.37 8.87
C ARG A 324 18.84 2.55 9.83
N LYS A 325 19.85 3.38 9.63
CA LYS A 325 20.07 4.59 10.44
C LYS A 325 18.87 5.52 10.36
N SER A 326 18.36 5.77 9.17
CA SER A 326 17.21 6.65 8.96
C SER A 326 15.91 6.08 9.55
N ILE A 327 15.64 4.78 9.41
CA ILE A 327 14.47 4.13 10.02
C ILE A 327 14.51 4.19 11.54
N ARG A 328 15.70 4.06 12.15
CA ARG A 328 15.88 4.13 13.61
C ARG A 328 15.71 5.54 14.17
N ALA A 329 15.87 6.56 13.35
CA ALA A 329 15.65 7.95 13.76
C ALA A 329 14.18 8.30 14.04
N ILE A 330 13.22 7.44 13.63
CA ILE A 330 11.82 7.54 14.09
C ILE A 330 11.72 6.84 15.44
N ASP A 331 12.26 7.44 16.46
CA ASP A 331 12.29 6.95 17.83
C ASP A 331 11.23 7.60 18.73
N GLY A 332 11.31 7.36 20.04
CA GLY A 332 10.36 7.92 21.02
C GLY A 332 10.43 9.44 21.12
N GLU A 333 11.62 10.04 20.99
CA GLU A 333 11.80 11.49 21.00
C GLU A 333 11.19 12.12 19.77
N TYR A 334 11.45 11.56 18.56
CA TYR A 334 10.82 11.98 17.32
C TYR A 334 9.28 12.01 17.46
N LEU A 335 8.71 10.91 17.98
CA LEU A 335 7.26 10.78 18.10
C LEU A 335 6.67 11.69 19.17
N SER A 336 7.38 11.95 20.26
CA SER A 336 6.97 12.92 21.28
C SER A 336 6.85 14.33 20.68
N VAL A 337 7.79 14.73 19.82
CA VAL A 337 7.70 16.02 19.09
C VAL A 337 6.53 16.03 18.13
N LEU A 338 6.29 14.91 17.42
CA LEU A 338 5.20 14.78 16.45
C LEU A 338 3.81 14.86 17.13
N GLN A 339 3.67 14.34 18.33
CA GLN A 339 2.44 14.38 19.14
C GLN A 339 2.21 15.75 19.82
N GLY A 340 3.26 16.54 19.99
CA GLY A 340 3.23 17.81 20.70
C GLY A 340 2.83 19.02 19.85
N GLU A 341 3.04 20.20 20.41
CA GLU A 341 2.72 21.48 19.75
C GLU A 341 3.43 21.68 18.40
N ARG A 342 4.66 21.17 18.29
CA ARG A 342 5.49 21.22 17.08
C ARG A 342 5.16 20.11 16.06
N GLY A 343 4.11 19.31 16.28
CA GLY A 343 3.76 18.15 15.47
C GLY A 343 3.57 18.47 13.99
N LEU A 344 2.88 19.59 13.69
CA LEU A 344 2.70 20.05 12.31
C LEU A 344 4.04 20.35 11.62
N ALA A 345 4.92 21.10 12.27
CA ALA A 345 6.24 21.42 11.72
C ALA A 345 7.08 20.13 11.49
N LYS A 346 7.00 19.17 12.42
CA LYS A 346 7.71 17.89 12.33
C LYS A 346 7.18 17.01 11.20
N ALA A 347 5.86 16.96 11.02
CA ALA A 347 5.24 16.24 9.91
C ALA A 347 5.62 16.85 8.54
N TYR A 348 5.59 18.17 8.41
CA TYR A 348 6.03 18.87 7.20
C TYR A 348 7.54 18.68 6.92
N GLU A 349 8.37 18.66 7.94
CA GLU A 349 9.80 18.34 7.81
C GLU A 349 9.99 16.97 7.15
N SER A 350 9.28 15.95 7.65
CA SER A 350 9.31 14.59 7.10
C SER A 350 8.86 14.55 5.64
N LEU A 351 7.71 15.16 5.32
CA LEU A 351 7.15 15.16 3.96
C LEU A 351 8.02 15.93 2.95
N THR A 352 8.70 16.99 3.38
CA THR A 352 9.49 17.84 2.50
C THR A 352 10.98 17.48 2.46
N ALA A 353 11.43 16.57 3.32
CA ALA A 353 12.86 16.24 3.48
C ALA A 353 13.50 15.76 2.16
N ALA A 354 12.84 14.86 1.42
CA ALA A 354 13.34 14.36 0.15
C ALA A 354 13.43 15.48 -0.90
N ARG A 355 12.42 16.33 -1.00
CA ARG A 355 12.39 17.46 -1.91
C ARG A 355 13.49 18.47 -1.59
N LYS A 356 13.65 18.85 -0.33
CA LYS A 356 14.73 19.76 0.12
C LYS A 356 16.11 19.19 -0.21
N LEU A 357 16.29 17.87 -0.03
CA LEU A 357 17.53 17.19 -0.35
C LEU A 357 17.80 17.24 -1.87
N ALA A 358 16.78 16.98 -2.70
CA ALA A 358 16.89 17.07 -4.15
C ALA A 358 17.20 18.50 -4.63
N GLU A 359 16.53 19.51 -4.06
CA GLU A 359 16.77 20.92 -4.36
C GLU A 359 18.21 21.35 -3.98
N SER A 360 18.72 20.92 -2.82
CA SER A 360 20.08 21.22 -2.38
C SER A 360 21.17 20.56 -3.26
N SER A 361 20.84 19.47 -3.94
CA SER A 361 21.72 18.80 -4.90
C SER A 361 21.62 19.36 -6.33
N ALA A 362 20.94 20.49 -6.52
CA ALA A 362 20.70 21.14 -7.82
C ALA A 362 20.04 20.20 -8.85
N GLY A 363 19.13 19.34 -8.41
CA GLY A 363 18.41 18.39 -9.26
C GLY A 363 19.24 17.19 -9.75
N LYS A 364 20.40 16.94 -9.13
CA LYS A 364 21.37 15.89 -9.52
C LYS A 364 21.26 14.63 -8.66
N MET A 365 20.18 14.48 -7.93
CA MET A 365 19.95 13.35 -7.04
C MET A 365 18.80 12.50 -7.55
N GLU A 366 19.04 11.20 -7.67
CA GLU A 366 17.97 10.23 -7.91
C GLU A 366 17.25 9.92 -6.60
N LEU A 367 15.93 10.06 -6.61
CA LEU A 367 15.07 9.74 -5.47
C LEU A 367 14.24 8.50 -5.78
N TYR A 368 14.26 7.55 -4.85
CA TYR A 368 13.44 6.34 -4.91
C TYR A 368 12.53 6.29 -3.69
N GLY A 369 11.26 5.91 -3.89
CA GLY A 369 10.29 5.75 -2.82
C GLY A 369 10.03 4.27 -2.50
N PHE A 370 9.97 3.92 -1.21
CA PHE A 370 9.67 2.55 -0.78
C PHE A 370 8.53 2.53 0.23
N SER A 371 7.59 1.60 0.01
CA SER A 371 6.54 1.25 0.96
C SER A 371 6.52 -0.26 1.14
N SER A 372 6.43 -0.73 2.39
CA SER A 372 6.47 -2.17 2.68
C SER A 372 5.18 -2.63 3.36
N TRP A 373 4.52 -3.60 2.72
CA TRP A 373 3.34 -4.31 3.21
C TRP A 373 3.66 -5.76 3.61
N VAL A 374 4.94 -6.13 3.62
CA VAL A 374 5.44 -7.51 3.88
C VAL A 374 4.90 -8.10 5.18
N LYS A 375 4.63 -7.26 6.19
CA LYS A 375 4.16 -7.71 7.50
C LYS A 375 2.64 -7.73 7.65
N PHE A 376 1.89 -7.23 6.68
CA PHE A 376 0.43 -7.20 6.78
C PHE A 376 -0.14 -8.58 6.43
N PRO A 377 -1.06 -9.12 7.25
CA PRO A 377 -1.56 -10.49 7.10
C PRO A 377 -2.63 -10.62 6.01
N PHE A 378 -2.39 -10.09 4.81
CA PHE A 378 -3.34 -10.16 3.70
C PHE A 378 -3.69 -11.58 3.27
N TYR A 379 -2.74 -12.53 3.40
CA TYR A 379 -2.99 -13.92 3.06
C TYR A 379 -3.76 -14.69 4.14
N GLU A 380 -4.09 -14.06 5.27
CA GLU A 380 -4.97 -14.63 6.31
C GLU A 380 -6.45 -14.21 6.11
N VAL A 381 -6.74 -13.39 5.11
CA VAL A 381 -8.10 -12.90 4.82
C VAL A 381 -8.91 -14.01 4.17
N ASP A 382 -9.80 -14.62 4.95
CA ASP A 382 -10.68 -15.72 4.51
C ASP A 382 -12.16 -15.31 4.62
N PHE A 383 -12.81 -15.19 3.47
CA PHE A 383 -14.26 -14.89 3.38
C PHE A 383 -15.15 -16.15 3.35
N GLY A 384 -14.65 -17.28 3.83
CA GLY A 384 -15.25 -18.59 3.62
C GLY A 384 -14.85 -19.22 2.28
N LEU A 385 -13.86 -18.63 1.62
CA LEU A 385 -13.31 -19.04 0.33
C LEU A 385 -11.93 -19.72 0.47
N GLY A 386 -11.45 -19.88 1.71
CA GLY A 386 -10.06 -20.24 2.01
C GLY A 386 -9.13 -19.01 1.92
N ARG A 387 -7.82 -19.27 2.07
CA ARG A 387 -6.82 -18.22 1.97
C ARG A 387 -6.62 -17.77 0.52
N PRO A 388 -6.37 -16.46 0.27
CA PRO A 388 -6.08 -15.98 -1.07
C PRO A 388 -4.97 -16.78 -1.75
N THR A 389 -5.16 -17.10 -3.02
CA THR A 389 -4.12 -17.71 -3.86
C THR A 389 -3.04 -16.69 -4.18
N TRP A 390 -3.45 -15.45 -4.42
CA TRP A 390 -2.55 -14.33 -4.66
C TRP A 390 -3.15 -13.03 -4.15
N VAL A 391 -2.29 -12.16 -3.58
CA VAL A 391 -2.66 -10.80 -3.15
C VAL A 391 -1.73 -9.82 -3.82
N CYS A 392 -2.29 -8.81 -4.45
CA CYS A 392 -1.51 -7.84 -5.20
C CYS A 392 -2.08 -6.41 -5.09
N THR A 393 -1.36 -5.48 -5.67
CA THR A 393 -1.77 -4.10 -5.92
C THR A 393 -1.74 -3.82 -7.43
N THR A 394 -1.73 -2.56 -7.83
CA THR A 394 -1.61 -2.15 -9.24
C THR A 394 -0.36 -1.32 -9.45
N GLY A 395 0.03 -1.12 -10.72
CA GLY A 395 1.08 -0.16 -11.06
C GLY A 395 0.71 1.26 -10.59
N LEU A 396 1.72 2.02 -10.19
CA LEU A 396 1.56 3.41 -9.77
C LEU A 396 1.98 4.37 -10.88
N PRO A 397 1.27 5.49 -11.06
CA PRO A 397 1.70 6.57 -11.94
C PRO A 397 2.74 7.49 -11.25
N ILE A 398 3.64 6.91 -10.47
CA ILE A 398 4.70 7.61 -9.72
C ILE A 398 6.02 6.92 -10.06
N GLY A 399 6.93 7.66 -10.69
CA GLY A 399 8.25 7.13 -11.04
C GLY A 399 9.12 6.83 -9.82
N ASN A 400 10.03 5.87 -9.98
CA ASN A 400 10.97 5.44 -8.95
C ASN A 400 10.31 5.00 -7.64
N MET A 401 9.11 4.38 -7.74
CA MET A 401 8.36 3.90 -6.56
C MET A 401 8.37 2.38 -6.49
N VAL A 402 8.56 1.86 -5.28
CA VAL A 402 8.64 0.42 -4.99
C VAL A 402 7.67 0.06 -3.88
N PHE A 403 6.81 -0.93 -4.13
CA PHE A 403 5.99 -1.58 -3.12
C PHE A 403 6.52 -2.99 -2.84
N LEU A 404 6.74 -3.29 -1.57
CA LEU A 404 7.16 -4.61 -1.13
C LEU A 404 5.98 -5.33 -0.47
N MET A 405 5.59 -6.48 -1.01
CA MET A 405 4.51 -7.32 -0.49
C MET A 405 5.06 -8.67 -0.01
N GLY A 406 4.42 -9.28 0.98
CA GLY A 406 4.75 -10.63 1.39
C GLY A 406 4.21 -11.65 0.40
N THR A 407 4.86 -12.81 0.29
CA THR A 407 4.36 -13.97 -0.46
C THR A 407 3.38 -14.79 0.38
N ARG A 408 2.61 -15.67 -0.27
CA ARG A 408 1.66 -16.57 0.40
C ARG A 408 2.31 -17.47 1.47
N CYS A 409 3.54 -17.92 1.21
CA CYS A 409 4.31 -18.73 2.16
C CYS A 409 4.87 -17.93 3.33
N GLY A 410 4.83 -16.59 3.26
CA GLY A 410 5.29 -15.68 4.32
C GLY A 410 6.82 -15.54 4.44
N ASP A 411 7.58 -16.28 3.66
CA ASP A 411 9.05 -16.28 3.67
C ASP A 411 9.67 -15.38 2.60
N GLY A 412 8.96 -15.13 1.49
CA GLY A 412 9.40 -14.34 0.35
C GLY A 412 8.91 -12.88 0.37
N ILE A 413 9.37 -12.12 -0.64
CA ILE A 413 8.95 -10.75 -0.93
C ILE A 413 8.68 -10.61 -2.43
N GLU A 414 7.56 -10.02 -2.79
CA GLU A 414 7.26 -9.52 -4.13
C GLU A 414 7.48 -8.01 -4.16
N ALA A 415 8.42 -7.56 -5.01
CA ALA A 415 8.75 -6.15 -5.20
C ALA A 415 8.07 -5.62 -6.48
N TRP A 416 7.16 -4.68 -6.33
CA TRP A 416 6.48 -3.98 -7.40
C TRP A 416 7.23 -2.70 -7.68
N ILE A 417 8.01 -2.69 -8.76
CA ILE A 417 8.99 -1.64 -9.06
C ILE A 417 8.50 -0.84 -10.26
N THR A 418 8.33 0.46 -10.07
CA THR A 418 7.94 1.41 -11.12
C THR A 418 9.11 2.31 -11.46
N LEU A 419 9.65 2.18 -12.66
CA LEU A 419 10.75 2.99 -13.18
C LEU A 419 10.39 3.59 -14.54
N HIS A 420 11.19 4.54 -15.03
CA HIS A 420 11.16 4.96 -16.42
C HIS A 420 11.51 3.78 -17.33
N GLU A 421 10.90 3.71 -18.52
CA GLU A 421 11.03 2.56 -19.42
C GLU A 421 12.49 2.19 -19.70
N ASN A 422 13.35 3.20 -20.00
CA ASN A 422 14.77 2.98 -20.28
C ASN A 422 15.52 2.43 -19.06
N ASP A 423 15.22 2.93 -17.86
CA ASP A 423 15.85 2.47 -16.63
C ASP A 423 15.42 1.05 -16.27
N MET A 424 14.14 0.71 -16.52
CA MET A 424 13.64 -0.63 -16.29
C MET A 424 14.37 -1.67 -17.15
N ILE A 425 14.65 -1.33 -18.43
CA ILE A 425 15.41 -2.20 -19.34
C ILE A 425 16.81 -2.50 -18.77
N GLU A 426 17.49 -1.49 -18.25
CA GLU A 426 18.83 -1.67 -17.67
C GLU A 426 18.79 -2.31 -16.29
N PHE A 427 17.75 -2.03 -15.50
CA PHE A 427 17.52 -2.64 -14.19
C PHE A 427 17.33 -4.17 -14.30
N GLU A 428 16.56 -4.63 -15.27
CA GLU A 428 16.32 -6.07 -15.51
C GLU A 428 17.57 -6.85 -15.93
N ARG A 429 18.59 -6.15 -16.43
CA ARG A 429 19.88 -6.72 -16.86
C ARG A 429 20.95 -6.68 -15.77
N ASN A 430 20.59 -6.21 -14.56
CA ASN A 430 21.55 -6.09 -13.48
C ASN A 430 21.96 -7.46 -12.95
N ASP A 431 23.23 -7.83 -13.14
CA ASP A 431 23.75 -9.17 -12.79
C ASP A 431 23.64 -9.48 -11.29
N GLU A 432 23.76 -8.46 -10.42
CA GLU A 432 23.65 -8.66 -8.99
C GLU A 432 22.20 -8.91 -8.59
N LEU A 433 21.24 -8.18 -9.14
CA LEU A 433 19.80 -8.39 -8.92
C LEU A 433 19.38 -9.79 -9.39
N LEU A 434 19.79 -10.20 -10.58
CA LEU A 434 19.43 -11.48 -11.21
C LEU A 434 19.82 -12.71 -10.37
N GLN A 435 20.82 -12.59 -9.48
CA GLN A 435 21.22 -13.67 -8.58
C GLN A 435 20.19 -14.00 -7.49
N PHE A 436 19.24 -13.06 -7.21
CA PHE A 436 18.32 -13.16 -6.08
C PHE A 436 16.85 -13.12 -6.46
N ILE A 437 16.51 -12.92 -7.73
CA ILE A 437 15.11 -12.92 -8.19
C ILE A 437 14.76 -14.26 -8.81
N SER A 438 13.49 -14.68 -8.64
CA SER A 438 12.87 -15.76 -9.41
C SER A 438 11.94 -15.15 -10.46
N LEU A 439 11.98 -15.74 -11.68
CA LEU A 439 11.20 -15.27 -12.84
C LEU A 439 9.78 -15.88 -12.90
N SER A 440 9.41 -16.72 -11.91
CA SER A 440 8.09 -17.36 -11.84
C SER A 440 7.33 -16.96 -10.58
N LEU A 441 6.00 -16.81 -10.72
CA LEU A 441 5.05 -16.69 -9.60
C LEU A 441 4.97 -17.99 -8.81
#